data_c48d923105af944c982531749390cb8a
#
_entry.id   c48d923105af944c982531749390cb8a
#
_cell.length_a   1.000
_cell.length_b   1.000
_cell.length_c   1.000
_cell.angle_alpha   90.00
_cell.angle_beta   90.00
_cell.angle_gamma   90.00
#
_symmetry.space_group_name_H-M   'P 1'
#
loop_
_entity.id
_entity.type
_entity.pdbx_description
1 polymer ?
#
loop_
_entity_poly.entity_id
_entity_poly.type
_entity_poly.pdbx_seq_one_letter_code
_entity_poly.pdbx_strand_id
1 'polypeptide(L)'
;MPTINQLVRNGREKVRTKSASPALKQCPQKRGVCTRVYTTTPKKPNSALRKVARVRLTNQMEVTSYIPGEGHNLQEHSVVLIRGGRVKDLPGVRYHIIRGTLDTTGVQNRKQGRSKYGAKRPK
;
A
#
# COMPACT_ATOMS: atom_id res chain seq x y z
N MET A 1 33.27 -6.42 23.60
CA MET A 1 32.61 -7.70 23.93
C MET A 1 32.16 -7.67 25.39
N PRO A 2 30.89 -7.99 25.64
CA PRO A 2 30.43 -8.06 27.03
C PRO A 2 31.02 -9.26 27.76
N THR A 3 31.23 -9.08 29.04
CA THR A 3 31.71 -10.18 29.91
C THR A 3 30.54 -11.09 30.29
N ILE A 4 30.86 -12.28 30.78
CA ILE A 4 29.83 -13.22 31.21
C ILE A 4 28.96 -12.61 32.32
N ASN A 5 29.56 -11.86 33.25
CA ASN A 5 28.82 -11.21 34.31
C ASN A 5 27.85 -10.15 33.79
N GLN A 6 28.24 -9.44 32.75
CA GLN A 6 27.35 -8.46 32.11
C GLN A 6 26.17 -9.12 31.43
N LEU A 7 26.38 -10.27 30.77
CA LEU A 7 25.31 -11.03 30.14
C LEU A 7 24.34 -11.62 31.16
N VAL A 8 24.85 -12.07 32.31
CA VAL A 8 23.99 -12.56 33.39
C VAL A 8 23.10 -11.45 33.94
N ARG A 9 23.64 -10.23 34.07
CA ARG A 9 22.88 -9.09 34.59
C ARG A 9 21.82 -8.60 33.63
N ASN A 10 22.16 -8.43 32.35
CA ASN A 10 21.31 -7.72 31.38
C ASN A 10 20.75 -8.60 30.27
N GLY A 11 21.31 -9.83 30.08
CA GLY A 11 20.87 -10.73 29.03
C GLY A 11 21.07 -10.15 27.62
N ARG A 12 20.74 -10.94 26.64
CA ARG A 12 20.74 -10.50 25.24
C ARG A 12 19.29 -10.35 24.79
N GLU A 13 18.99 -9.18 24.24
CA GLU A 13 17.66 -8.93 23.68
C GLU A 13 17.71 -9.12 22.17
N LYS A 14 16.67 -9.76 21.64
CA LYS A 14 16.54 -9.87 20.19
C LYS A 14 16.16 -8.52 19.61
N VAL A 15 16.88 -8.14 18.57
CA VAL A 15 16.53 -6.91 17.84
C VAL A 15 15.23 -7.15 17.11
N ARG A 16 14.22 -6.29 17.37
CA ARG A 16 12.94 -6.37 16.69
C ARG A 16 13.05 -5.69 15.34
N THR A 17 12.61 -6.38 14.31
CA THR A 17 12.52 -5.80 12.98
C THR A 17 11.18 -5.09 12.82
N LYS A 18 11.22 -3.89 12.26
CA LYS A 18 10.00 -3.15 11.98
C LYS A 18 9.34 -3.71 10.72
N SER A 19 8.02 -3.87 10.79
CA SER A 19 7.26 -4.28 9.62
C SER A 19 7.28 -3.18 8.55
N ALA A 20 7.35 -3.58 7.29
CA ALA A 20 7.22 -2.66 6.17
C ALA A 20 5.77 -2.20 5.98
N SER A 21 4.81 -2.92 6.58
CA SER A 21 3.38 -2.63 6.42
C SER A 21 2.68 -2.59 7.78
N PRO A 22 3.04 -1.65 8.67
CA PRO A 22 2.50 -1.64 10.03
C PRO A 22 0.98 -1.40 10.07
N ALA A 23 0.43 -0.69 9.09
CA ALA A 23 -0.99 -0.38 9.07
C ALA A 23 -1.87 -1.60 8.80
N LEU A 24 -1.31 -2.66 8.22
CA LEU A 24 -2.06 -3.88 7.95
C LEU A 24 -2.20 -4.79 9.17
N LYS A 25 -1.37 -4.61 10.19
CA LYS A 25 -1.40 -5.38 11.45
C LYS A 25 -1.46 -6.89 11.20
N GLN A 26 -0.53 -7.39 10.40
CA GLN A 26 -0.39 -8.81 10.05
C GLN A 26 -1.58 -9.38 9.25
N CYS A 27 -2.36 -8.53 8.62
CA CYS A 27 -3.41 -8.94 7.69
C CYS A 27 -2.90 -8.84 6.25
N PRO A 28 -3.33 -9.74 5.34
CA PRO A 28 -2.91 -9.61 3.94
C PRO A 28 -3.48 -8.38 3.26
N GLN A 29 -4.71 -8.00 3.60
CA GLN A 29 -5.36 -6.78 3.08
C GLN A 29 -6.18 -6.12 4.17
N LYS A 30 -6.49 -4.82 3.98
CA LYS A 30 -7.36 -4.06 4.85
C LYS A 30 -8.30 -3.20 4.02
N ARG A 31 -9.53 -3.09 4.47
CA ARG A 31 -10.51 -2.20 3.87
C ARG A 31 -10.36 -0.80 4.43
N GLY A 32 -10.62 0.20 3.61
CA GLY A 32 -10.59 1.58 4.05
C GLY A 32 -11.44 2.46 3.16
N VAL A 33 -11.55 3.71 3.55
CA VAL A 33 -12.29 4.74 2.81
C VAL A 33 -11.32 5.81 2.36
N CYS A 34 -11.39 6.20 1.08
CA CYS A 34 -10.55 7.26 0.55
C CYS A 34 -10.96 8.59 1.17
N THR A 35 -10.01 9.26 1.83
CA THR A 35 -10.23 10.60 2.36
C THR A 35 -9.82 11.66 1.35
N ARG A 36 -8.87 11.33 0.46
CA ARG A 36 -8.39 12.24 -0.57
C ARG A 36 -7.77 11.43 -1.70
N VAL A 37 -8.03 11.82 -2.93
CA VAL A 37 -7.41 11.22 -4.12
C VAL A 37 -6.68 12.32 -4.87
N TYR A 38 -5.40 12.10 -5.16
CA TYR A 38 -4.56 13.13 -5.78
C TYR A 38 -3.41 12.49 -6.55
N THR A 39 -2.60 13.32 -7.18
CA THR A 39 -1.40 12.87 -7.89
C THR A 39 -0.16 13.39 -7.20
N THR A 40 0.94 12.64 -7.28
CA THR A 40 2.23 13.07 -6.75
C THR A 40 3.32 12.83 -7.79
N THR A 41 4.41 13.60 -7.66
CA THR A 41 5.59 13.37 -8.49
C THR A 41 6.49 12.34 -7.81
N PRO A 42 7.16 11.44 -8.60
CA PRO A 42 8.09 10.49 -8.03
C PRO A 42 9.41 11.14 -7.62
N LYS A 43 10.27 10.35 -6.99
CA LYS A 43 11.63 10.79 -6.66
C LYS A 43 12.45 10.99 -7.92
N LYS A 44 13.43 11.91 -7.86
CA LYS A 44 14.42 12.04 -8.93
C LYS A 44 15.16 10.71 -9.14
N PRO A 45 15.52 10.32 -10.36
CA PRO A 45 15.42 11.09 -11.62
C PRO A 45 14.11 10.90 -12.38
N ASN A 46 13.11 10.25 -11.80
CA ASN A 46 11.86 9.97 -12.51
C ASN A 46 10.94 11.19 -12.49
N SER A 47 10.09 11.28 -13.51
CA SER A 47 9.12 12.35 -13.62
C SER A 47 7.82 11.78 -14.20
N ALA A 48 6.71 12.03 -13.54
CA ALA A 48 5.38 11.59 -13.95
C ALA A 48 4.34 12.13 -12.97
N LEU A 49 3.08 11.88 -13.26
CA LEU A 49 1.98 12.12 -12.31
C LEU A 49 1.49 10.76 -11.81
N ARG A 50 1.94 10.37 -10.63
CA ARG A 50 1.54 9.11 -10.01
C ARG A 50 0.24 9.30 -9.24
N LYS A 51 -0.71 8.41 -9.47
CA LYS A 51 -2.03 8.49 -8.83
C LYS A 51 -1.97 7.81 -7.47
N VAL A 52 -2.33 8.54 -6.43
CA VAL A 52 -2.33 8.02 -5.06
C VAL A 52 -3.62 8.43 -4.37
N ALA A 53 -3.95 7.71 -3.31
CA ALA A 53 -5.10 8.01 -2.48
C ALA A 53 -4.71 7.94 -1.03
N ARG A 54 -5.19 8.88 -0.23
CA ARG A 54 -5.06 8.78 1.21
C ARG A 54 -6.26 8.01 1.73
N VAL A 55 -6.03 6.90 2.39
CA VAL A 55 -7.06 5.95 2.79
C VAL A 55 -7.08 5.84 4.30
N ARG A 56 -8.27 5.98 4.89
CA ARG A 56 -8.48 5.71 6.30
C ARG A 56 -8.97 4.29 6.47
N LEU A 57 -8.16 3.47 7.13
CA LEU A 57 -8.44 2.05 7.29
C LEU A 57 -9.45 1.79 8.41
N THR A 58 -9.99 0.58 8.43
CA THR A 58 -10.94 0.16 9.47
C THR A 58 -10.32 0.15 10.85
N ASN A 59 -8.99 0.08 10.95
CA ASN A 59 -8.28 0.18 12.23
C ASN A 59 -7.97 1.64 12.62
N GLN A 60 -8.56 2.61 11.94
CA GLN A 60 -8.44 4.06 12.17
C GLN A 60 -7.07 4.64 11.82
N MET A 61 -6.20 3.89 11.15
CA MET A 61 -4.94 4.41 10.63
C MET A 61 -5.14 4.99 9.24
N GLU A 62 -4.52 6.14 8.97
CA GLU A 62 -4.52 6.73 7.63
C GLU A 62 -3.19 6.44 6.94
N VAL A 63 -3.27 6.00 5.69
CA VAL A 63 -2.09 5.68 4.89
C VAL A 63 -2.26 6.24 3.48
N THR A 64 -1.13 6.49 2.82
CA THR A 64 -1.11 6.84 1.41
C THR A 64 -0.88 5.57 0.61
N SER A 65 -1.79 5.27 -0.31
CA SER A 65 -1.74 4.06 -1.13
C SER A 65 -1.67 4.41 -2.61
N TYR A 66 -0.91 3.62 -3.36
CA TYR A 66 -0.78 3.80 -4.80
C TYR A 66 -1.95 3.16 -5.53
N ILE A 67 -2.47 3.85 -6.54
CA ILE A 67 -3.53 3.33 -7.40
C ILE A 67 -2.86 2.76 -8.66
N PRO A 68 -2.77 1.41 -8.80
CA PRO A 68 -2.08 0.82 -9.95
C PRO A 68 -2.92 0.85 -11.23
N GLY A 69 -2.25 0.76 -12.36
CA GLY A 69 -2.89 0.70 -13.68
C GLY A 69 -3.17 2.06 -14.28
N GLU A 70 -3.75 2.07 -15.45
CA GLU A 70 -4.11 3.29 -16.17
C GLU A 70 -5.55 3.67 -15.87
N GLY A 71 -5.72 4.89 -15.37
CA GLY A 71 -7.04 5.42 -15.05
C GLY A 71 -7.69 4.77 -13.84
N HIS A 72 -8.63 5.46 -13.24
CA HIS A 72 -9.38 4.95 -12.10
C HIS A 72 -10.68 5.75 -11.96
N ASN A 73 -11.60 5.20 -11.15
CA ASN A 73 -12.86 5.87 -10.85
C ASN A 73 -12.98 6.28 -9.39
N LEU A 74 -11.85 6.32 -8.69
CA LEU A 74 -11.84 6.63 -7.26
C LEU A 74 -12.05 8.10 -7.01
N GLN A 75 -12.76 8.40 -5.95
CA GLN A 75 -13.02 9.75 -5.49
C GLN A 75 -13.11 9.73 -3.97
N GLU A 76 -13.25 10.91 -3.38
CA GLU A 76 -13.41 11.02 -1.94
C GLU A 76 -14.60 10.17 -1.47
N HIS A 77 -14.42 9.47 -0.36
CA HIS A 77 -15.39 8.54 0.26
C HIS A 77 -15.58 7.21 -0.48
N SER A 78 -14.77 6.90 -1.49
CA SER A 78 -14.78 5.58 -2.10
C SER A 78 -14.23 4.53 -1.14
N VAL A 79 -14.89 3.38 -1.07
CA VAL A 79 -14.43 2.25 -0.25
C VAL A 79 -13.46 1.40 -1.06
N VAL A 80 -12.27 1.16 -0.51
CA VAL A 80 -11.21 0.44 -1.22
C VAL A 80 -10.60 -0.62 -0.31
N LEU A 81 -9.92 -1.57 -0.96
CA LEU A 81 -9.15 -2.59 -0.26
C LEU A 81 -7.68 -2.36 -0.58
N ILE A 82 -6.84 -2.32 0.45
CA ILE A 82 -5.40 -2.10 0.26
C ILE A 82 -4.61 -3.33 0.65
N ARG A 83 -3.43 -3.47 0.04
CA ARG A 83 -2.45 -4.51 0.38
C ARG A 83 -1.09 -3.88 0.59
N GLY A 84 -0.17 -4.64 1.18
CA GLY A 84 1.20 -4.19 1.31
C GLY A 84 1.91 -4.16 -0.02
N GLY A 85 3.00 -3.44 -0.08
CA GLY A 85 3.83 -3.29 -1.26
C GLY A 85 4.25 -1.84 -1.43
N ARG A 86 5.54 -1.61 -1.31
CA ARG A 86 6.10 -0.26 -1.40
C ARG A 86 6.24 0.17 -2.85
N VAL A 87 6.00 1.46 -3.11
CA VAL A 87 6.32 2.08 -4.39
C VAL A 87 7.66 2.79 -4.22
N LYS A 88 8.69 2.28 -4.90
CA LYS A 88 10.05 2.79 -4.75
C LYS A 88 10.18 4.24 -5.21
N ASP A 89 9.43 4.62 -6.25
CA ASP A 89 9.45 5.98 -6.80
C ASP A 89 8.79 7.02 -5.92
N LEU A 90 7.94 6.60 -4.98
CA LEU A 90 7.16 7.54 -4.17
C LEU A 90 7.55 7.42 -2.71
N PRO A 91 8.00 8.52 -2.08
CA PRO A 91 8.36 8.47 -0.67
C PRO A 91 7.12 8.30 0.22
N GLY A 92 7.22 7.40 1.20
CA GLY A 92 6.15 7.18 2.16
C GLY A 92 4.98 6.35 1.68
N VAL A 93 4.99 5.86 0.44
CA VAL A 93 3.93 5.02 -0.10
C VAL A 93 4.32 3.56 0.07
N ARG A 94 3.67 2.87 1.01
CA ARG A 94 3.97 1.48 1.37
C ARG A 94 2.86 0.51 1.02
N TYR A 95 1.81 0.99 0.38
CA TYR A 95 0.60 0.20 0.15
C TYR A 95 0.10 0.41 -1.27
N HIS A 96 -0.66 -0.57 -1.75
CA HIS A 96 -1.32 -0.50 -3.05
C HIS A 96 -2.82 -0.73 -2.86
N ILE A 97 -3.63 -0.03 -3.66
CA ILE A 97 -5.06 -0.31 -3.75
C ILE A 97 -5.27 -1.48 -4.69
N ILE A 98 -6.11 -2.44 -4.29
CA ILE A 98 -6.43 -3.61 -5.12
C ILE A 98 -7.51 -3.23 -6.12
N ARG A 99 -7.22 -3.36 -7.41
CA ARG A 99 -8.16 -3.05 -8.47
C ARG A 99 -9.18 -4.17 -8.63
N GLY A 100 -10.40 -3.79 -8.95
CA GLY A 100 -11.48 -4.74 -9.20
C GLY A 100 -12.24 -5.21 -7.98
N THR A 101 -12.02 -4.57 -6.83
CA THR A 101 -12.73 -4.89 -5.58
C THR A 101 -13.43 -3.66 -5.03
N LEU A 102 -14.53 -3.89 -4.30
CA LEU A 102 -15.29 -2.82 -3.65
C LEU A 102 -15.62 -1.71 -4.65
N ASP A 103 -15.31 -0.46 -4.34
CA ASP A 103 -15.63 0.67 -5.23
C ASP A 103 -14.58 0.91 -6.32
N THR A 104 -13.53 0.11 -6.37
CA THR A 104 -12.49 0.26 -7.38
C THR A 104 -12.78 -0.64 -8.57
N THR A 105 -12.99 -0.05 -9.75
CA THR A 105 -13.15 -0.84 -10.98
C THR A 105 -11.78 -1.35 -11.46
N GLY A 106 -11.81 -2.46 -12.21
CA GLY A 106 -10.61 -2.96 -12.84
C GLY A 106 -10.12 -2.07 -13.98
N VAL A 107 -8.90 -2.30 -14.43
CA VAL A 107 -8.34 -1.57 -15.57
C VAL A 107 -9.03 -2.03 -16.84
N GLN A 108 -9.55 -1.08 -17.63
CA GLN A 108 -10.28 -1.39 -18.86
C GLN A 108 -9.32 -1.78 -19.98
N ASN A 109 -9.79 -2.66 -20.84
CA ASN A 109 -9.08 -3.09 -22.06
C ASN A 109 -7.73 -3.76 -21.79
N ARG A 110 -7.53 -4.26 -20.58
CA ARG A 110 -6.29 -4.94 -20.25
C ARG A 110 -6.39 -6.42 -20.61
N LYS A 111 -5.40 -6.93 -21.31
CA LYS A 111 -5.39 -8.32 -21.80
C LYS A 111 -4.33 -9.18 -21.11
N GLN A 112 -3.29 -8.58 -20.55
CA GLN A 112 -2.19 -9.28 -19.87
C GLN A 112 -2.12 -8.84 -18.42
N GLY A 113 -1.76 -9.78 -17.53
CA GLY A 113 -1.65 -9.50 -16.10
C GLY A 113 -2.96 -9.05 -15.48
N ARG A 114 -4.07 -9.59 -15.95
CA ARG A 114 -5.41 -9.15 -15.57
C ARG A 114 -5.69 -9.29 -14.07
N SER A 115 -5.17 -10.34 -13.46
CA SER A 115 -5.38 -10.57 -12.03
C SER A 115 -4.82 -9.45 -11.18
N LYS A 116 -3.73 -8.84 -11.61
CA LYS A 116 -3.09 -7.77 -10.85
C LYS A 116 -3.86 -6.45 -10.93
N TYR A 117 -4.70 -6.29 -11.94
CA TYR A 117 -5.40 -5.02 -12.19
C TYR A 117 -6.91 -5.18 -12.22
N GLY A 118 -7.41 -6.32 -11.77
CA GLY A 118 -8.84 -6.55 -11.64
C GLY A 118 -9.61 -6.61 -12.95
N ALA A 119 -8.94 -6.93 -14.04
CA ALA A 119 -9.57 -6.99 -15.35
C ALA A 119 -10.22 -8.36 -15.59
N LYS A 120 -11.39 -8.34 -16.23
CA LYS A 120 -12.11 -9.56 -16.58
C LYS A 120 -11.50 -10.19 -17.83
N ARG A 121 -11.74 -11.49 -17.98
CA ARG A 121 -11.27 -12.23 -19.16
C ARG A 121 -11.92 -11.66 -20.43
N PRO A 122 -11.14 -11.31 -21.44
CA PRO A 122 -11.70 -10.83 -22.70
C PRO A 122 -12.43 -11.97 -23.41
N LYS A 123 -13.54 -11.64 -24.05
CA LYS A 123 -14.28 -12.61 -24.85
C LYS A 123 -13.66 -12.80 -26.22
#